data_09fa076e6ea90fa9cb0bea74f6716d49
#
_entry.id   09fa076e6ea90fa9cb0bea74f6716d49
#
_cell.length_a   1.000
_cell.length_b   1.000
_cell.length_c   1.000
_cell.angle_alpha   90.00
_cell.angle_beta   90.00
_cell.angle_gamma   90.00
#
_symmetry.space_group_name_H-M   'P 1'
#
loop_
_entity.id
_entity.type
_entity.pdbx_description
1 polymer ?
#
loop_
_entity_poly.entity_id
_entity_poly.type
_entity_poly.pdbx_seq_one_letter_code
_entity_poly.pdbx_strand_id
1 'polypeptide(L)'
;DVGAYSTRPGAAFVDAQEELSRLSFAVELIRKYHPHLPVSIDTFRADVAKEISHCLGPIIINDISGGTMDDKMFETVAELGLPYIMMHIQGTPQDMQVNPHYDDVVREVREFFTERIARLNALGFNNIILDQGFGFGKTVAHNYELMDKMDSFLDLGYPLLVGISRKSMIWRLLEITPQEALNGTTVLNTISLLKGAHIL
;
A
#
# COMPACT_ATOMS: atom_id res chain seq x y z
N ASP A 1 -9.91 4.99 -0.42
CA ASP A 1 -9.26 4.02 0.46
C ASP A 1 -9.82 4.14 1.88
N VAL A 2 -10.18 3.02 2.51
CA VAL A 2 -10.81 2.98 3.84
C VAL A 2 -9.99 2.05 4.73
N GLY A 3 -9.46 2.58 5.83
CA GLY A 3 -8.70 1.83 6.81
C GLY A 3 -9.27 2.01 8.22
N ALA A 4 -9.28 0.94 9.00
CA ALA A 4 -9.76 0.93 10.38
C ALA A 4 -8.67 0.67 11.41
N TYR A 5 -7.48 0.29 10.96
CA TYR A 5 -6.30 0.07 11.79
C TYR A 5 -5.17 0.99 11.34
N SER A 6 -4.83 1.98 12.17
CA SER A 6 -3.74 2.90 11.84
C SER A 6 -2.39 2.19 11.93
N THR A 7 -1.62 2.27 10.85
CA THR A 7 -0.26 1.72 10.76
C THR A 7 0.83 2.76 11.11
N ARG A 8 0.44 3.92 11.67
CA ARG A 8 1.39 4.93 12.15
C ARG A 8 2.12 4.42 13.40
N PRO A 9 3.41 4.74 13.56
CA PRO A 9 4.13 4.42 14.78
C PRO A 9 3.38 4.91 16.04
N GLY A 10 3.23 4.03 17.03
CA GLY A 10 2.51 4.34 18.28
C GLY A 10 0.99 4.25 18.20
N ALA A 11 0.41 3.84 17.08
CA ALA A 11 -1.02 3.60 16.99
C ALA A 11 -1.45 2.44 17.91
N ALA A 12 -2.64 2.58 18.50
CA ALA A 12 -3.22 1.52 19.33
C ALA A 12 -3.52 0.27 18.49
N PHE A 13 -3.32 -0.89 19.08
CA PHE A 13 -3.71 -2.16 18.47
C PHE A 13 -5.23 -2.21 18.29
N VAL A 14 -5.67 -2.67 17.12
CA VAL A 14 -7.07 -2.94 16.78
C VAL A 14 -7.16 -4.41 16.40
N ASP A 15 -8.02 -5.17 17.08
CA ASP A 15 -8.25 -6.57 16.74
C ASP A 15 -9.10 -6.70 15.46
N ALA A 16 -9.16 -7.91 14.91
CA ALA A 16 -9.84 -8.16 13.64
C ALA A 16 -11.36 -7.90 13.70
N GLN A 17 -11.99 -8.13 14.84
CA GLN A 17 -13.43 -7.94 15.02
C GLN A 17 -13.79 -6.44 15.03
N GLU A 18 -13.01 -5.65 15.72
CA GLU A 18 -13.17 -4.19 15.76
C GLU A 18 -12.85 -3.56 14.40
N GLU A 19 -11.78 -4.04 13.74
CA GLU A 19 -11.44 -3.62 12.37
C GLU A 19 -12.60 -3.91 11.40
N LEU A 20 -13.12 -5.12 11.43
CA LEU A 20 -14.26 -5.53 10.60
C LEU A 20 -15.50 -4.67 10.85
N SER A 21 -15.82 -4.41 12.12
CA SER A 21 -16.97 -3.57 12.52
C SER A 21 -16.86 -2.16 11.95
N ARG A 22 -15.70 -1.52 12.09
CA ARG A 22 -15.43 -0.17 11.58
C ARG A 22 -15.49 -0.10 10.05
N LEU A 23 -14.86 -1.06 9.38
CA LEU A 23 -14.87 -1.13 7.91
C LEU A 23 -16.26 -1.38 7.37
N SER A 24 -17.02 -2.30 7.96
CA SER A 24 -18.39 -2.60 7.54
C SER A 24 -19.26 -1.35 7.59
N PHE A 25 -19.26 -0.63 8.71
CA PHE A 25 -20.00 0.62 8.85
C PHE A 25 -19.63 1.65 7.77
N ALA A 26 -18.34 1.86 7.54
CA ALA A 26 -17.87 2.83 6.55
C ALA A 26 -18.25 2.43 5.12
N VAL A 27 -18.05 1.16 4.75
CA VAL A 27 -18.34 0.68 3.39
C VAL A 27 -19.83 0.65 3.12
N GLU A 28 -20.67 0.23 4.08
CA GLU A 28 -22.14 0.30 3.98
C GLU A 28 -22.60 1.74 3.69
N LEU A 29 -22.05 2.71 4.41
CA LEU A 29 -22.38 4.13 4.22
C LEU A 29 -21.99 4.60 2.82
N ILE A 30 -20.79 4.25 2.34
CA ILE A 30 -20.33 4.58 1.00
C ILE A 30 -21.25 3.91 -0.05
N ARG A 31 -21.55 2.63 0.08
CA ARG A 31 -22.42 1.91 -0.87
C ARG A 31 -23.83 2.48 -0.91
N LYS A 32 -24.36 2.93 0.22
CA LYS A 32 -25.69 3.57 0.29
C LYS A 32 -25.76 4.86 -0.50
N TYR A 33 -24.74 5.71 -0.44
CA TYR A 33 -24.77 7.04 -1.07
C TYR A 33 -24.03 7.08 -2.41
N HIS A 34 -23.06 6.19 -2.63
CA HIS A 34 -22.21 6.13 -3.81
C HIS A 34 -22.00 4.67 -4.27
N PRO A 35 -23.05 3.98 -4.74
CA PRO A 35 -23.03 2.53 -5.00
C PRO A 35 -22.02 2.10 -6.07
N HIS A 36 -21.64 3.01 -6.96
CA HIS A 36 -20.69 2.73 -8.05
C HIS A 36 -19.27 3.21 -7.79
N LEU A 37 -19.02 3.81 -6.62
CA LEU A 37 -17.67 4.28 -6.28
C LEU A 37 -16.76 3.08 -6.01
N PRO A 38 -15.59 2.95 -6.69
CA PRO A 38 -14.58 1.98 -6.32
C PRO A 38 -14.09 2.26 -4.89
N VAL A 39 -14.01 1.20 -4.08
CA VAL A 39 -13.56 1.30 -2.67
C VAL A 39 -12.39 0.36 -2.48
N SER A 40 -11.28 0.86 -1.98
CA SER A 40 -10.19 0.04 -1.47
C SER A 40 -10.27 -0.06 0.05
N ILE A 41 -9.85 -1.21 0.58
CA ILE A 41 -9.81 -1.52 2.00
C ILE A 41 -8.35 -1.71 2.41
N ASP A 42 -7.86 -0.82 3.30
CA ASP A 42 -6.53 -0.93 3.90
C ASP A 42 -6.59 -1.98 5.02
N THR A 43 -6.15 -3.18 4.69
CA THR A 43 -6.04 -4.29 5.64
C THR A 43 -4.97 -5.28 5.18
N PHE A 44 -4.19 -5.78 6.14
CA PHE A 44 -3.24 -6.88 5.95
C PHE A 44 -3.82 -8.23 6.43
N ARG A 45 -5.12 -8.29 6.78
CA ARG A 45 -5.79 -9.48 7.28
C ARG A 45 -6.67 -10.10 6.20
N ALA A 46 -6.36 -11.33 5.82
CA ALA A 46 -7.09 -12.09 4.82
C ALA A 46 -8.56 -12.29 5.17
N ASP A 47 -8.84 -12.66 6.44
CA ASP A 47 -10.21 -12.90 6.91
C ASP A 47 -11.07 -11.62 6.87
N VAL A 48 -10.48 -10.44 7.16
CA VAL A 48 -11.19 -9.14 7.07
C VAL A 48 -11.50 -8.81 5.61
N ALA A 49 -10.53 -8.95 4.71
CA ALA A 49 -10.74 -8.72 3.28
C ALA A 49 -11.83 -9.63 2.70
N LYS A 50 -11.82 -10.89 3.09
CA LYS A 50 -12.81 -11.90 2.66
C LYS A 50 -14.22 -11.55 3.15
N GLU A 51 -14.38 -11.23 4.41
CA GLU A 51 -15.69 -10.93 5.02
C GLU A 51 -16.30 -9.66 4.43
N ILE A 52 -15.53 -8.57 4.32
CA ILE A 52 -16.01 -7.32 3.70
C ILE A 52 -16.44 -7.55 2.25
N SER A 53 -15.65 -8.29 1.48
CA SER A 53 -15.96 -8.60 0.10
C SER A 53 -17.27 -9.40 -0.06
N HIS A 54 -17.48 -10.39 0.80
CA HIS A 54 -18.68 -11.23 0.76
C HIS A 54 -19.95 -10.47 1.18
N CYS A 55 -19.84 -9.63 2.23
CA CYS A 55 -21.00 -8.95 2.78
C CYS A 55 -21.37 -7.67 2.02
N LEU A 56 -20.37 -6.93 1.49
CA LEU A 56 -20.56 -5.56 0.98
C LEU A 56 -20.19 -5.38 -0.49
N GLY A 57 -19.91 -6.50 -1.17
CA GLY A 57 -19.59 -6.52 -2.60
C GLY A 57 -18.12 -6.24 -2.92
N PRO A 58 -17.79 -6.15 -4.22
CA PRO A 58 -16.40 -6.10 -4.66
C PRO A 58 -15.66 -4.87 -4.14
N ILE A 59 -14.44 -5.10 -3.67
CA ILE A 59 -13.49 -4.10 -3.14
C ILE A 59 -12.16 -4.22 -3.88
N ILE A 60 -11.27 -3.25 -3.65
CA ILE A 60 -9.85 -3.36 -3.92
C ILE A 60 -9.17 -3.68 -2.58
N ILE A 61 -8.36 -4.72 -2.52
CA ILE A 61 -7.63 -5.07 -1.30
C ILE A 61 -6.32 -4.29 -1.30
N ASN A 62 -6.12 -3.40 -0.33
CA ASN A 62 -4.89 -2.63 -0.15
C ASN A 62 -4.11 -3.19 1.04
N ASP A 63 -3.07 -3.99 0.75
CA ASP A 63 -2.26 -4.65 1.76
C ASP A 63 -0.87 -4.00 1.85
N ILE A 64 -0.67 -3.24 2.92
CA ILE A 64 0.61 -2.57 3.21
C ILE A 64 1.77 -3.53 3.45
N SER A 65 1.48 -4.80 3.70
CA SER A 65 2.49 -5.82 4.00
C SER A 65 2.93 -6.64 2.78
N GLY A 66 2.19 -6.56 1.67
CA GLY A 66 2.43 -7.40 0.50
C GLY A 66 2.41 -8.89 0.84
N GLY A 67 1.50 -9.30 1.73
CA GLY A 67 1.32 -10.69 2.17
C GLY A 67 2.34 -11.18 3.19
N THR A 68 3.09 -10.30 3.86
CA THR A 68 4.06 -10.73 4.89
C THR A 68 3.47 -10.83 6.29
N MET A 69 2.32 -10.21 6.54
CA MET A 69 1.69 -10.18 7.87
C MET A 69 0.54 -11.18 8.02
N ASP A 70 0.07 -11.79 6.93
CA ASP A 70 -0.92 -12.86 6.93
C ASP A 70 -0.61 -13.86 5.81
N ASP A 71 -0.20 -15.06 6.17
CA ASP A 71 0.19 -16.12 5.24
C ASP A 71 -0.96 -16.58 4.32
N LYS A 72 -2.22 -16.30 4.70
CA LYS A 72 -3.40 -16.65 3.91
C LYS A 72 -3.77 -15.58 2.87
N MET A 73 -3.12 -14.42 2.88
CA MET A 73 -3.52 -13.29 2.03
C MET A 73 -3.49 -13.67 0.54
N PHE A 74 -2.46 -14.35 0.07
CA PHE A 74 -2.31 -14.68 -1.35
C PHE A 74 -3.36 -15.67 -1.84
N GLU A 75 -3.63 -16.71 -1.07
CA GLU A 75 -4.72 -17.66 -1.39
C GLU A 75 -6.09 -16.95 -1.37
N THR A 76 -6.29 -16.05 -0.41
CA THR A 76 -7.53 -15.28 -0.31
C THR A 76 -7.74 -14.35 -1.49
N VAL A 77 -6.73 -13.58 -1.92
CA VAL A 77 -6.88 -12.68 -3.08
C VAL A 77 -7.06 -13.47 -4.39
N ALA A 78 -6.41 -14.64 -4.51
CA ALA A 78 -6.61 -15.53 -5.64
C ALA A 78 -8.02 -16.12 -5.68
N GLU A 79 -8.57 -16.55 -4.53
CA GLU A 79 -9.96 -17.02 -4.39
C GLU A 79 -10.97 -15.95 -4.75
N LEU A 80 -10.77 -14.73 -4.25
CA LEU A 80 -11.70 -13.62 -4.47
C LEU A 80 -11.61 -13.02 -5.87
N GLY A 81 -10.47 -13.11 -6.55
CA GLY A 81 -10.25 -12.54 -7.88
C GLY A 81 -10.30 -11.00 -7.92
N LEU A 82 -10.23 -10.33 -6.77
CA LEU A 82 -10.33 -8.88 -6.64
C LEU A 82 -9.00 -8.18 -6.88
N PRO A 83 -8.98 -6.89 -7.31
CA PRO A 83 -7.75 -6.14 -7.43
C PRO A 83 -6.98 -6.09 -6.10
N TYR A 84 -5.68 -6.30 -6.15
CA TYR A 84 -4.80 -6.35 -4.99
C TYR A 84 -3.66 -5.35 -5.11
N ILE A 85 -3.65 -4.36 -4.22
CA ILE A 85 -2.53 -3.43 -4.06
C ILE A 85 -1.54 -4.09 -3.11
N MET A 86 -0.38 -4.42 -3.66
CA MET A 86 0.72 -5.08 -2.97
C MET A 86 1.79 -4.05 -2.66
N MET A 87 1.89 -3.64 -1.38
CA MET A 87 2.88 -2.65 -0.96
C MET A 87 4.12 -3.30 -0.34
N HIS A 88 5.28 -2.69 -0.58
CA HIS A 88 6.52 -3.04 0.08
C HIS A 88 6.71 -2.30 1.40
N ILE A 89 6.97 -3.04 2.45
CA ILE A 89 7.40 -2.56 3.77
C ILE A 89 8.63 -3.34 4.23
N GLN A 90 9.58 -2.68 4.92
CA GLN A 90 10.62 -3.36 5.68
C GLN A 90 10.26 -3.31 7.17
N GLY A 91 10.25 -4.47 7.83
CA GLY A 91 9.80 -4.60 9.23
C GLY A 91 8.28 -4.58 9.35
N THR A 92 7.79 -4.15 10.50
CA THR A 92 6.38 -3.99 10.83
C THR A 92 6.03 -2.52 11.03
N PRO A 93 4.74 -2.13 11.01
CA PRO A 93 4.34 -0.75 11.31
C PRO A 93 4.89 -0.19 12.62
N GLN A 94 5.16 -1.06 13.60
CA GLN A 94 5.67 -0.67 14.92
C GLN A 94 7.17 -0.37 14.90
N ASP A 95 7.97 -1.09 14.11
CA ASP A 95 9.44 -1.02 14.09
C ASP A 95 10.04 -0.54 12.77
N MET A 96 9.27 -0.39 11.70
CA MET A 96 9.73 -0.01 10.36
C MET A 96 10.58 1.26 10.30
N GLN A 97 10.45 2.16 11.29
CA GLN A 97 11.23 3.40 11.35
C GLN A 97 12.50 3.27 12.19
N VAL A 98 12.73 2.10 12.82
CA VAL A 98 13.90 1.85 13.63
C VAL A 98 15.04 1.39 12.74
N ASN A 99 15.90 2.33 12.34
CA ASN A 99 17.11 2.09 11.57
C ASN A 99 16.91 1.25 10.29
N PRO A 100 16.01 1.67 9.36
CA PRO A 100 15.78 0.93 8.11
C PRO A 100 17.09 0.90 7.29
N HIS A 101 17.46 -0.29 6.84
CA HIS A 101 18.72 -0.52 6.14
C HIS A 101 18.49 -1.32 4.86
N TYR A 102 19.11 -0.87 3.77
CA TYR A 102 19.19 -1.55 2.47
C TYR A 102 20.62 -1.45 1.95
N ASP A 103 21.11 -2.49 1.35
CA ASP A 103 22.32 -2.44 0.55
C ASP A 103 22.06 -1.72 -0.79
N ASP A 104 20.87 -1.99 -1.37
CA ASP A 104 20.35 -1.37 -2.59
C ASP A 104 18.81 -1.42 -2.52
N VAL A 105 18.22 -0.28 -2.15
CA VAL A 105 16.76 -0.21 -1.92
C VAL A 105 15.94 -0.50 -3.19
N VAL A 106 16.44 -0.13 -4.36
CA VAL A 106 15.73 -0.36 -5.63
C VAL A 106 15.73 -1.84 -5.98
N ARG A 107 16.91 -2.48 -5.90
CA ARG A 107 17.06 -3.91 -6.15
C ARG A 107 16.23 -4.74 -5.18
N GLU A 108 16.31 -4.45 -3.87
CA GLU A 108 15.63 -5.24 -2.84
C GLU A 108 14.11 -5.10 -2.94
N VAL A 109 13.59 -3.91 -3.24
CA VAL A 109 12.14 -3.72 -3.48
C VAL A 109 11.69 -4.43 -4.77
N ARG A 110 12.52 -4.46 -5.81
CA ARG A 110 12.22 -5.23 -7.04
C ARG A 110 12.23 -6.74 -6.78
N GLU A 111 13.19 -7.25 -6.04
CA GLU A 111 13.27 -8.66 -5.64
C GLU A 111 12.02 -9.06 -4.83
N PHE A 112 11.60 -8.23 -3.89
CA PHE A 112 10.37 -8.40 -3.13
C PHE A 112 9.14 -8.56 -4.04
N PHE A 113 8.97 -7.66 -5.02
CA PHE A 113 7.84 -7.77 -5.96
C PHE A 113 7.96 -8.98 -6.86
N THR A 114 9.13 -9.24 -7.42
CA THR A 114 9.34 -10.36 -8.34
C THR A 114 8.98 -11.70 -7.70
N GLU A 115 9.43 -11.95 -6.47
CA GLU A 115 9.10 -13.16 -5.71
C GLU A 115 7.60 -13.31 -5.50
N ARG A 116 6.93 -12.23 -5.07
CA ARG A 116 5.50 -12.24 -4.74
C ARG A 116 4.60 -12.34 -5.97
N ILE A 117 4.97 -11.66 -7.04
CA ILE A 117 4.31 -11.80 -8.34
C ILE A 117 4.38 -13.27 -8.80
N ALA A 118 5.54 -13.91 -8.69
CA ALA A 118 5.69 -15.31 -9.07
C ALA A 118 4.79 -16.23 -8.22
N ARG A 119 4.68 -15.99 -6.91
CA ARG A 119 3.78 -16.73 -6.02
C ARG A 119 2.31 -16.55 -6.39
N LEU A 120 1.86 -15.31 -6.63
CA LEU A 120 0.48 -15.00 -7.03
C LEU A 120 0.15 -15.59 -8.40
N ASN A 121 1.06 -15.48 -9.36
CA ASN A 121 0.89 -16.09 -10.68
C ASN A 121 0.79 -17.62 -10.60
N ALA A 122 1.53 -18.27 -9.71
CA ALA A 122 1.41 -19.72 -9.47
C ALA A 122 0.04 -20.13 -8.93
N LEU A 123 -0.67 -19.22 -8.24
CA LEU A 123 -2.07 -19.38 -7.83
C LEU A 123 -3.08 -18.98 -8.92
N GLY A 124 -2.62 -18.62 -10.13
CA GLY A 124 -3.46 -18.17 -11.22
C GLY A 124 -3.96 -16.74 -11.09
N PHE A 125 -3.37 -15.93 -10.21
CA PHE A 125 -3.77 -14.56 -9.94
C PHE A 125 -2.77 -13.53 -10.47
N ASN A 126 -3.28 -12.53 -11.21
CA ASN A 126 -2.44 -11.48 -11.82
C ASN A 126 -3.05 -10.07 -11.77
N ASN A 127 -4.15 -9.86 -11.02
CA ASN A 127 -4.80 -8.55 -10.88
C ASN A 127 -4.12 -7.72 -9.77
N ILE A 128 -2.85 -7.39 -9.99
CA ILE A 128 -1.93 -6.80 -9.02
C ILE A 128 -1.66 -5.33 -9.37
N ILE A 129 -1.58 -4.49 -8.34
CA ILE A 129 -1.10 -3.11 -8.39
C ILE A 129 0.09 -3.03 -7.43
N LEU A 130 1.22 -2.47 -7.86
CA LEU A 130 2.43 -2.37 -7.06
C LEU A 130 2.53 -1.01 -6.37
N ASP A 131 2.77 -0.99 -5.06
CA ASP A 131 3.12 0.20 -4.30
C ASP A 131 4.51 0.04 -3.66
N GLN A 132 5.45 0.89 -4.05
CA GLN A 132 6.83 0.85 -3.53
C GLN A 132 6.93 1.19 -2.04
N GLY A 133 5.85 1.65 -1.41
CA GLY A 133 5.78 1.92 0.02
C GLY A 133 6.66 3.08 0.45
N PHE A 134 6.55 4.23 -0.20
CA PHE A 134 7.23 5.45 0.22
C PHE A 134 6.93 5.76 1.69
N GLY A 135 7.99 5.93 2.51
CA GLY A 135 7.86 6.19 3.94
C GLY A 135 7.69 4.96 4.84
N PHE A 136 7.55 3.76 4.29
CA PHE A 136 7.41 2.51 5.04
C PHE A 136 8.76 1.78 5.11
N GLY A 137 9.40 1.84 6.28
CA GLY A 137 10.71 1.21 6.49
C GLY A 137 11.81 1.78 5.59
N LYS A 138 11.84 3.10 5.36
CA LYS A 138 12.78 3.75 4.44
C LYS A 138 13.22 5.11 4.97
N THR A 139 14.52 5.41 4.86
CA THR A 139 15.08 6.73 5.13
C THR A 139 14.63 7.75 4.08
N VAL A 140 14.86 9.04 4.30
CA VAL A 140 14.64 10.09 3.29
C VAL A 140 15.43 9.78 2.01
N ALA A 141 16.71 9.39 2.14
CA ALA A 141 17.55 9.04 1.00
C ALA A 141 16.99 7.85 0.20
N HIS A 142 16.60 6.75 0.87
CA HIS A 142 15.99 5.59 0.22
C HIS A 142 14.71 5.96 -0.56
N ASN A 143 13.88 6.85 -0.01
CA ASN A 143 12.67 7.29 -0.70
C ASN A 143 12.99 8.08 -1.98
N TYR A 144 13.99 8.97 -1.95
CA TYR A 144 14.38 9.71 -3.16
C TYR A 144 15.08 8.85 -4.19
N GLU A 145 15.85 7.85 -3.77
CA GLU A 145 16.46 6.87 -4.68
C GLU A 145 15.38 6.03 -5.40
N LEU A 146 14.37 5.55 -4.66
CA LEU A 146 13.21 4.87 -5.26
C LEU A 146 12.44 5.79 -6.21
N MET A 147 12.25 7.05 -5.87
CA MET A 147 11.58 8.04 -6.74
C MET A 147 12.40 8.27 -8.01
N ASP A 148 13.73 8.39 -7.91
CA ASP A 148 14.59 8.57 -9.08
C ASP A 148 14.59 7.37 -10.01
N LYS A 149 14.49 6.16 -9.47
CA LYS A 149 14.51 4.89 -10.23
C LYS A 149 13.14 4.25 -10.39
N MET A 150 12.05 5.00 -10.17
CA MET A 150 10.68 4.45 -10.18
C MET A 150 10.30 3.81 -11.51
N ASP A 151 10.75 4.37 -12.62
CA ASP A 151 10.55 3.87 -13.98
C ASP A 151 11.13 2.47 -14.19
N SER A 152 12.14 2.07 -13.42
CA SER A 152 12.71 0.72 -13.45
C SER A 152 11.75 -0.39 -12.99
N PHE A 153 10.61 -0.04 -12.38
CA PHE A 153 9.58 -1.00 -11.98
C PHE A 153 8.52 -1.25 -13.05
N LEU A 154 8.49 -0.44 -14.13
CA LEU A 154 7.50 -0.58 -15.21
C LEU A 154 7.65 -1.87 -15.99
N ASP A 155 8.88 -2.41 -16.09
CA ASP A 155 9.16 -3.67 -16.76
C ASP A 155 8.60 -4.92 -16.04
N LEU A 156 8.16 -4.77 -14.77
CA LEU A 156 7.41 -5.83 -14.08
C LEU A 156 6.01 -6.05 -14.69
N GLY A 157 5.50 -5.10 -15.50
CA GLY A 157 4.27 -5.25 -16.27
C GLY A 157 2.97 -5.03 -15.48
N TYR A 158 3.06 -4.43 -14.29
CA TYR A 158 1.91 -4.13 -13.43
C TYR A 158 1.75 -2.61 -13.20
N PRO A 159 0.52 -2.12 -12.97
CA PRO A 159 0.31 -0.73 -12.61
C PRO A 159 1.06 -0.33 -11.33
N LEU A 160 1.62 0.89 -11.32
CA LEU A 160 2.26 1.47 -10.15
C LEU A 160 1.30 2.45 -9.45
N LEU A 161 1.15 2.27 -8.14
CA LEU A 161 0.49 3.21 -7.22
C LEU A 161 1.57 3.94 -6.40
N VAL A 162 1.39 5.24 -6.22
CA VAL A 162 2.32 6.09 -5.46
C VAL A 162 1.57 6.90 -4.40
N GLY A 163 1.80 6.61 -3.14
CA GLY A 163 1.27 7.37 -2.01
C GLY A 163 2.35 8.20 -1.34
N ILE A 164 2.41 9.51 -1.61
CA ILE A 164 3.44 10.41 -1.05
C ILE A 164 2.90 11.63 -0.33
N SER A 165 1.57 11.80 -0.26
CA SER A 165 0.95 12.99 0.30
C SER A 165 1.48 13.31 1.71
N ARG A 166 2.13 14.48 1.81
CA ARG A 166 2.66 15.04 3.05
C ARG A 166 3.54 14.07 3.86
N LYS A 167 4.19 13.09 3.18
CA LYS A 167 5.09 12.14 3.84
C LYS A 167 6.40 12.80 4.29
N SER A 168 7.06 12.15 5.24
CA SER A 168 8.27 12.67 5.90
C SER A 168 9.42 12.98 4.94
N MET A 169 9.50 12.28 3.82
CA MET A 169 10.50 12.58 2.78
C MET A 169 10.38 14.03 2.26
N ILE A 170 9.18 14.62 2.28
CA ILE A 170 8.94 16.00 1.82
C ILE A 170 9.30 16.99 2.93
N TRP A 171 8.61 16.91 4.06
CA TRP A 171 8.71 17.95 5.08
C TRP A 171 10.04 17.94 5.83
N ARG A 172 10.70 16.76 5.95
CA ARG A 172 12.06 16.69 6.51
C ARG A 172 13.11 17.32 5.58
N LEU A 173 13.01 17.07 4.25
CA LEU A 173 13.94 17.66 3.28
C LEU A 173 13.81 19.17 3.22
N LEU A 174 12.57 19.68 3.28
CA LEU A 174 12.27 21.12 3.16
C LEU A 174 12.35 21.85 4.52
N GLU A 175 12.58 21.13 5.62
CA GLU A 175 12.61 21.66 6.99
C GLU A 175 11.32 22.43 7.36
N ILE A 176 10.17 21.89 6.94
CA ILE A 176 8.83 22.44 7.16
C ILE A 176 7.94 21.48 7.95
N THR A 177 6.72 21.87 8.24
CA THR A 177 5.72 20.99 8.87
C THR A 177 4.98 20.13 7.84
N PRO A 178 4.36 18.99 8.22
CA PRO A 178 3.51 18.21 7.34
C PRO A 178 2.35 19.01 6.72
N GLN A 179 1.83 20.00 7.44
CA GLN A 179 0.75 20.88 6.98
C GLN A 179 1.19 21.76 5.81
N GLU A 180 2.44 22.20 5.80
CA GLU A 180 3.03 23.03 4.76
C GLU A 180 3.52 22.25 3.52
N ALA A 181 3.52 20.90 3.61
CA ALA A 181 4.09 20.02 2.58
C ALA A 181 3.20 19.82 1.34
N LEU A 182 2.11 20.59 1.17
CA LEU A 182 1.18 20.41 0.04
C LEU A 182 1.89 20.68 -1.31
N ASN A 183 2.65 21.76 -1.41
CA ASN A 183 3.37 22.07 -2.66
C ASN A 183 4.40 21.00 -3.01
N GLY A 184 5.17 20.52 -2.02
CA GLY A 184 6.10 19.41 -2.21
C GLY A 184 5.39 18.11 -2.64
N THR A 185 4.20 17.84 -2.10
CA THR A 185 3.36 16.73 -2.54
C THR A 185 2.99 16.87 -4.01
N THR A 186 2.56 18.06 -4.45
CA THR A 186 2.22 18.33 -5.86
C THR A 186 3.41 18.09 -6.78
N VAL A 187 4.60 18.58 -6.40
CA VAL A 187 5.83 18.38 -7.17
C VAL A 187 6.15 16.89 -7.32
N LEU A 188 6.16 16.13 -6.21
CA LEU A 188 6.51 14.72 -6.27
C LEU A 188 5.43 13.87 -6.96
N ASN A 189 4.15 14.21 -6.84
CA ASN A 189 3.09 13.57 -7.64
C ASN A 189 3.28 13.81 -9.14
N THR A 190 3.64 15.03 -9.54
CA THR A 190 3.96 15.33 -10.94
C THR A 190 5.14 14.52 -11.44
N ILE A 191 6.22 14.42 -10.65
CA ILE A 191 7.37 13.58 -10.99
C ILE A 191 6.96 12.11 -11.10
N SER A 192 6.14 11.62 -10.17
CA SER A 192 5.64 10.23 -10.20
C SER A 192 4.89 9.92 -11.49
N LEU A 193 4.00 10.81 -11.93
CA LEU A 193 3.27 10.65 -13.20
C LEU A 193 4.23 10.64 -14.40
N LEU A 194 5.21 11.54 -14.43
CA LEU A 194 6.21 11.59 -15.50
C LEU A 194 7.08 10.33 -15.54
N LYS A 195 7.26 9.67 -14.41
CA LYS A 195 8.01 8.40 -14.27
C LYS A 195 7.12 7.15 -14.41
N GLY A 196 5.86 7.31 -14.80
CA GLY A 196 4.98 6.21 -15.16
C GLY A 196 4.08 5.69 -14.03
N ALA A 197 3.86 6.44 -12.94
CA ALA A 197 2.82 6.11 -11.99
C ALA A 197 1.43 6.11 -12.66
N HIS A 198 0.61 5.12 -12.36
CA HIS A 198 -0.74 4.95 -12.90
C HIS A 198 -1.81 5.47 -11.92
N ILE A 199 -1.51 5.42 -10.62
CA ILE A 199 -2.42 5.79 -9.53
C ILE A 199 -1.64 6.66 -8.52
N LEU A 200 -2.29 7.71 -7.99
CA LEU A 200 -1.74 8.61 -6.97
C LEU A 200 -2.62 8.62 -5.71
#